data_9ba30b8fe82cab4c271a6f98040529bb
#
_entry.id   9ba30b8fe82cab4c271a6f98040529bb
#
_cell.length_a   1.000
_cell.length_b   1.000
_cell.length_c   1.000
_cell.angle_alpha   90.00
_cell.angle_beta   90.00
_cell.angle_gamma   90.00
#
_symmetry.space_group_name_H-M   'P 1'
#
loop_
_entity.id
_entity.type
_entity.pdbx_description
1 polymer ?
#
loop_
_entity_poly.entity_id
_entity_poly.type
_entity_poly.pdbx_seq_one_letter_code
_entity_poly.pdbx_strand_id
1 'polypeptide(L)'
;MEKHIFRQKSAPIHKKAVFSYFKCGEIANFAKTNHHILGMQRSDFEIMAPVGSWESLTAAWQGGADAIYFGIENLNMRSRSSVNFTLDDLHTIAVWCQEHNMKSYLTVNTIIYEEDIEYMHSIVNAAKEAKVTAIIASDMATILYARSIDVEVHISTQVNVSNSEAMRYYAQWA
;
A
#
# COMPACT_ATOMS: atom_id res chain seq x y z
N MET A 1 34.13 -24.29 25.72
CA MET A 1 33.42 -23.04 25.44
C MET A 1 32.95 -23.10 23.99
N GLU A 2 31.76 -23.70 23.76
CA GLU A 2 31.17 -23.88 22.40
C GLU A 2 30.35 -22.63 22.04
N LYS A 3 30.68 -22.06 20.88
CA LYS A 3 29.93 -20.93 20.31
C LYS A 3 28.71 -21.46 19.60
N HIS A 4 27.52 -21.32 20.18
CA HIS A 4 26.26 -21.52 19.49
C HIS A 4 26.07 -20.41 18.43
N ILE A 5 26.28 -20.78 17.16
CA ILE A 5 25.94 -19.95 16.02
C ILE A 5 24.44 -20.15 15.77
N PHE A 6 23.65 -19.14 16.09
CA PHE A 6 22.25 -19.05 15.70
C PHE A 6 22.17 -18.92 14.17
N ARG A 7 21.87 -20.03 13.49
CA ARG A 7 21.41 -20.02 12.11
C ARG A 7 19.95 -19.56 12.10
N GLN A 8 19.73 -18.27 11.89
CA GLN A 8 18.43 -17.76 11.50
C GLN A 8 18.12 -18.29 10.10
N LYS A 9 17.10 -19.16 9.98
CA LYS A 9 16.55 -19.55 8.68
C LYS A 9 15.90 -18.30 8.09
N SER A 10 16.52 -17.72 7.09
CA SER A 10 15.91 -16.68 6.27
C SER A 10 14.68 -17.24 5.57
N ALA A 11 13.50 -16.75 5.91
CA ALA A 11 12.30 -16.96 5.13
C ALA A 11 12.54 -16.43 3.70
N PRO A 12 11.98 -17.06 2.66
CA PRO A 12 12.13 -16.57 1.30
C PRO A 12 11.50 -15.19 1.20
N ILE A 13 12.31 -14.19 0.89
CA ILE A 13 11.85 -12.85 0.56
C ILE A 13 11.04 -13.00 -0.73
N HIS A 14 9.73 -12.89 -0.66
CA HIS A 14 8.88 -12.77 -1.84
C HIS A 14 9.26 -11.46 -2.55
N LYS A 15 10.01 -11.60 -3.65
CA LYS A 15 10.44 -10.49 -4.51
C LYS A 15 9.22 -9.99 -5.30
N LYS A 16 8.35 -9.19 -4.70
CA LYS A 16 7.42 -8.37 -5.46
C LYS A 16 7.97 -6.94 -5.47
N ALA A 17 8.44 -6.50 -6.64
CA ALA A 17 8.79 -5.11 -6.85
C ALA A 17 7.49 -4.31 -7.08
N VAL A 18 7.21 -3.34 -6.20
CA VAL A 18 6.09 -2.40 -6.36
C VAL A 18 6.60 -1.21 -7.17
N PHE A 19 6.11 -1.05 -8.39
CA PHE A 19 6.38 0.12 -9.22
C PHE A 19 5.21 1.09 -9.13
N SER A 20 5.36 2.18 -8.41
CA SER A 20 4.45 3.32 -8.47
C SER A 20 5.04 4.39 -9.39
N TYR A 21 4.29 4.81 -10.38
CA TYR A 21 4.52 5.82 -11.41
C TYR A 21 4.91 5.31 -12.81
N PHE A 22 3.89 4.88 -13.59
CA PHE A 22 3.93 4.93 -15.04
C PHE A 22 2.51 5.23 -15.57
N LYS A 23 2.40 5.93 -16.69
CA LYS A 23 1.12 6.09 -17.40
C LYS A 23 0.68 4.73 -17.93
N CYS A 24 -0.59 4.39 -17.79
CA CYS A 24 -1.15 3.05 -18.05
C CYS A 24 -0.76 2.41 -19.40
N GLY A 25 -0.56 3.22 -20.47
CA GLY A 25 -0.11 2.75 -21.78
C GLY A 25 1.38 2.38 -21.88
N GLU A 26 2.23 2.92 -21.01
CA GLU A 26 3.68 2.67 -21.04
C GLU A 26 4.03 1.35 -20.34
N ILE A 27 3.26 0.97 -19.29
CA ILE A 27 3.48 -0.28 -18.55
C ILE A 27 3.18 -1.50 -19.42
N ALA A 28 2.11 -1.45 -20.21
CA ALA A 28 1.76 -2.55 -21.11
C ALA A 28 2.86 -2.78 -22.18
N ASN A 29 3.50 -1.70 -22.64
CA ASN A 29 4.62 -1.79 -23.58
C ASN A 29 5.92 -2.23 -22.91
N PHE A 30 6.20 -1.78 -21.68
CA PHE A 30 7.38 -2.20 -20.91
C PHE A 30 7.33 -3.70 -20.60
N ALA A 31 6.17 -4.22 -20.17
CA ALA A 31 5.98 -5.64 -19.92
C ALA A 31 6.14 -6.50 -21.19
N LYS A 32 5.73 -6.00 -22.36
CA LYS A 32 5.88 -6.70 -23.64
C LYS A 32 7.31 -6.70 -24.19
N THR A 33 8.07 -5.62 -23.96
CA THR A 33 9.38 -5.42 -24.59
C THR A 33 10.54 -6.05 -23.79
N ASN A 34 10.40 -6.26 -22.48
CA ASN A 34 11.47 -6.73 -21.60
C ASN A 34 11.38 -8.20 -21.17
N HIS A 35 10.51 -8.99 -21.81
CA HIS A 35 10.34 -10.42 -21.50
C HIS A 35 11.65 -11.25 -21.60
N HIS A 36 12.66 -10.77 -22.30
CA HIS A 36 13.89 -11.52 -22.56
C HIS A 36 15.10 -11.17 -21.69
N ILE A 37 15.08 -10.07 -20.94
CA ILE A 37 16.32 -9.57 -20.28
C ILE A 37 16.53 -10.13 -18.88
N LEU A 38 15.45 -10.53 -18.14
CA LEU A 38 15.58 -10.95 -16.75
C LEU A 38 14.84 -12.24 -16.38
N GLY A 39 14.17 -12.92 -17.31
CA GLY A 39 13.35 -14.11 -17.01
C GLY A 39 12.13 -13.82 -16.12
N MET A 40 11.77 -12.53 -15.95
CA MET A 40 10.64 -12.10 -15.15
C MET A 40 9.33 -12.19 -15.94
N GLN A 41 8.29 -12.69 -15.29
CA GLN A 41 6.94 -12.79 -15.85
C GLN A 41 6.07 -11.62 -15.38
N ARG A 42 4.96 -11.33 -16.09
CA ARG A 42 3.98 -10.33 -15.66
C ARG A 42 3.48 -10.58 -14.21
N SER A 43 3.35 -11.85 -13.84
CA SER A 43 2.95 -12.28 -12.50
C SER A 43 3.95 -11.96 -11.39
N ASP A 44 5.19 -11.63 -11.74
CA ASP A 44 6.22 -11.26 -10.76
C ASP A 44 6.07 -9.81 -10.29
N PHE A 45 5.19 -9.04 -10.92
CA PHE A 45 4.92 -7.63 -10.64
C PHE A 45 3.48 -7.44 -10.18
N GLU A 46 3.30 -6.50 -9.26
CA GLU A 46 2.00 -5.96 -8.88
C GLU A 46 1.86 -4.55 -9.45
N ILE A 47 0.91 -4.34 -10.35
CA ILE A 47 0.59 -3.02 -10.90
C ILE A 47 -0.39 -2.35 -9.97
N MET A 48 0.04 -1.29 -9.30
CA MET A 48 -0.76 -0.53 -8.36
C MET A 48 -1.11 0.84 -8.95
N ALA A 49 -2.42 1.12 -9.09
CA ALA A 49 -2.93 2.35 -9.67
C ALA A 49 -3.44 3.33 -8.61
N PRO A 50 -3.20 4.66 -8.79
CA PRO A 50 -3.80 5.69 -7.95
C PRO A 50 -5.29 5.86 -8.29
N VAL A 51 -6.13 5.93 -7.27
CA VAL A 51 -7.57 6.11 -7.43
C VAL A 51 -8.05 7.25 -6.53
N GLY A 52 -8.85 8.16 -7.09
CA GLY A 52 -9.43 9.30 -6.38
C GLY A 52 -10.91 9.52 -6.70
N SER A 53 -11.49 8.69 -7.59
CA SER A 53 -12.93 8.72 -7.94
C SER A 53 -13.38 7.35 -8.44
N TRP A 54 -14.67 7.13 -8.52
CA TRP A 54 -15.28 5.89 -9.04
C TRP A 54 -14.90 5.61 -10.50
N GLU A 55 -14.78 6.67 -11.31
CA GLU A 55 -14.34 6.57 -12.70
C GLU A 55 -12.87 6.10 -12.78
N SER A 56 -12.00 6.65 -11.92
CA SER A 56 -10.59 6.22 -11.88
C SER A 56 -10.42 4.81 -11.33
N LEU A 57 -11.29 4.36 -10.42
CA LEU A 57 -11.34 2.99 -9.93
C LEU A 57 -11.67 2.02 -11.07
N THR A 58 -12.75 2.31 -11.82
CA THR A 58 -13.16 1.51 -12.99
C THR A 58 -12.07 1.50 -14.06
N ALA A 59 -11.45 2.66 -14.34
CA ALA A 59 -10.38 2.75 -15.31
C ALA A 59 -9.12 1.97 -14.90
N ALA A 60 -8.77 1.95 -13.61
CA ALA A 60 -7.66 1.17 -13.10
C ALA A 60 -7.87 -0.34 -13.32
N TRP A 61 -9.06 -0.83 -13.00
CA TRP A 61 -9.42 -2.22 -13.24
C TRP A 61 -9.40 -2.59 -14.74
N GLN A 62 -10.04 -1.79 -15.60
CA GLN A 62 -10.03 -1.99 -17.04
C GLN A 62 -8.62 -1.91 -17.64
N GLY A 63 -7.74 -1.10 -17.03
CA GLY A 63 -6.32 -0.99 -17.38
C GLY A 63 -5.47 -2.18 -16.95
N GLY A 64 -6.03 -3.15 -16.22
CA GLY A 64 -5.33 -4.35 -15.76
C GLY A 64 -4.46 -4.13 -14.53
N ALA A 65 -4.82 -3.17 -13.66
CA ALA A 65 -4.18 -3.02 -12.37
C ALA A 65 -4.50 -4.22 -11.46
N ASP A 66 -3.52 -4.67 -10.67
CA ASP A 66 -3.68 -5.73 -9.67
C ASP A 66 -4.13 -5.15 -8.31
N ALA A 67 -3.84 -3.87 -8.10
CA ALA A 67 -4.09 -3.17 -6.86
C ALA A 67 -4.42 -1.71 -7.12
N ILE A 68 -5.13 -1.10 -6.18
CA ILE A 68 -5.32 0.34 -6.12
C ILE A 68 -4.78 0.89 -4.81
N TYR A 69 -4.41 2.18 -4.82
CA TYR A 69 -4.23 2.94 -3.61
C TYR A 69 -5.05 4.23 -3.65
N PHE A 70 -5.68 4.54 -2.53
CA PHE A 70 -6.61 5.65 -2.42
C PHE A 70 -6.54 6.27 -1.03
N GLY A 71 -6.95 7.52 -0.91
CA GLY A 71 -7.12 8.22 0.35
C GLY A 71 -8.57 8.51 0.62
N ILE A 72 -8.91 8.64 1.90
CA ILE A 72 -10.21 9.12 2.35
C ILE A 72 -9.99 10.42 3.14
N GLU A 73 -10.92 11.35 3.00
CA GLU A 73 -10.96 12.60 3.76
C GLU A 73 -9.59 13.30 3.89
N ASN A 74 -9.12 13.64 5.12
CA ASN A 74 -8.01 14.58 5.32
C ASN A 74 -6.66 13.96 5.71
N LEU A 75 -6.61 12.68 6.12
CA LEU A 75 -5.37 12.05 6.59
C LEU A 75 -4.53 11.39 5.49
N ASN A 76 -4.55 11.98 4.30
CA ASN A 76 -3.69 11.56 3.21
C ASN A 76 -3.08 12.76 2.47
N MET A 77 -1.91 12.58 1.86
CA MET A 77 -1.19 13.64 1.16
C MET A 77 -1.94 14.21 -0.06
N ARG A 78 -3.03 13.58 -0.49
CA ARG A 78 -3.89 14.03 -1.59
C ARG A 78 -5.15 14.75 -1.13
N SER A 79 -5.33 15.00 0.17
CA SER A 79 -6.51 15.65 0.75
C SER A 79 -6.85 17.02 0.13
N ARG A 80 -5.86 17.67 -0.49
CA ARG A 80 -6.07 18.94 -1.23
C ARG A 80 -6.57 18.76 -2.66
N SER A 81 -6.71 17.53 -3.17
CA SER A 81 -7.36 17.30 -4.47
C SER A 81 -8.88 17.41 -4.31
N SER A 82 -9.54 17.92 -5.34
CA SER A 82 -10.95 18.33 -5.32
C SER A 82 -11.97 17.18 -5.16
N VAL A 83 -11.54 15.93 -5.21
CA VAL A 83 -12.39 14.76 -5.05
C VAL A 83 -11.66 13.78 -4.16
N ASN A 84 -12.19 13.54 -2.97
CA ASN A 84 -11.72 12.52 -2.05
C ASN A 84 -12.89 11.58 -1.73
N PHE A 85 -12.61 10.31 -1.55
CA PHE A 85 -13.56 9.38 -0.99
C PHE A 85 -13.82 9.70 0.49
N THR A 86 -15.03 9.37 0.93
CA THR A 86 -15.45 9.51 2.31
C THR A 86 -15.17 8.20 3.08
N LEU A 87 -15.34 8.25 4.41
CA LEU A 87 -15.27 7.06 5.24
C LEU A 87 -16.35 6.03 4.84
N ASP A 88 -17.53 6.49 4.42
CA ASP A 88 -18.63 5.62 3.95
C ASP A 88 -18.28 4.90 2.64
N ASP A 89 -17.49 5.54 1.79
CA ASP A 89 -17.03 4.91 0.52
C ASP A 89 -16.03 3.77 0.76
N LEU A 90 -15.29 3.78 1.87
CA LEU A 90 -14.22 2.84 2.17
C LEU A 90 -14.67 1.39 2.08
N HIS A 91 -15.79 1.06 2.72
CA HIS A 91 -16.33 -0.30 2.69
C HIS A 91 -16.73 -0.70 1.27
N THR A 92 -17.39 0.19 0.55
CA THR A 92 -17.86 -0.06 -0.82
C THR A 92 -16.68 -0.30 -1.77
N ILE A 93 -15.60 0.51 -1.66
CA ILE A 93 -14.37 0.35 -2.44
C ILE A 93 -13.71 -1.00 -2.13
N ALA A 94 -13.58 -1.35 -0.84
CA ALA A 94 -12.93 -2.60 -0.43
C ALA A 94 -13.70 -3.84 -0.95
N VAL A 95 -15.03 -3.85 -0.83
CA VAL A 95 -15.89 -4.92 -1.36
C VAL A 95 -15.76 -4.99 -2.88
N TRP A 96 -15.84 -3.85 -3.57
CA TRP A 96 -15.71 -3.80 -5.03
C TRP A 96 -14.35 -4.37 -5.49
N CYS A 97 -13.25 -4.02 -4.80
CA CYS A 97 -11.93 -4.57 -5.10
C CYS A 97 -11.88 -6.09 -4.92
N GLN A 98 -12.48 -6.62 -3.85
CA GLN A 98 -12.54 -8.06 -3.60
C GLN A 98 -13.30 -8.80 -4.70
N GLU A 99 -14.46 -8.28 -5.14
CA GLU A 99 -15.27 -8.85 -6.23
C GLU A 99 -14.51 -8.88 -7.57
N HIS A 100 -13.59 -7.93 -7.77
CA HIS A 100 -12.80 -7.81 -8.99
C HIS A 100 -11.38 -8.42 -8.87
N ASN A 101 -11.10 -9.16 -7.80
CA ASN A 101 -9.79 -9.75 -7.51
C ASN A 101 -8.65 -8.74 -7.47
N MET A 102 -8.92 -7.54 -6.98
CA MET A 102 -7.96 -6.46 -6.80
C MET A 102 -7.61 -6.29 -5.33
N LYS A 103 -6.39 -5.85 -5.05
CA LYS A 103 -6.01 -5.40 -3.72
C LYS A 103 -6.38 -3.93 -3.53
N SER A 104 -6.69 -3.58 -2.28
CA SER A 104 -7.00 -2.21 -1.89
C SER A 104 -6.01 -1.73 -0.83
N TYR A 105 -5.39 -0.59 -1.05
CA TYR A 105 -4.44 0.02 -0.14
C TYR A 105 -4.93 1.41 0.27
N LEU A 106 -5.18 1.57 1.57
CA LEU A 106 -5.62 2.86 2.10
C LEU A 106 -4.41 3.70 2.50
N THR A 107 -4.30 4.92 1.97
CA THR A 107 -3.24 5.86 2.37
C THR A 107 -3.63 6.64 3.61
N VAL A 108 -2.84 6.49 4.68
CA VAL A 108 -2.86 7.30 5.91
C VAL A 108 -1.42 7.77 6.13
N ASN A 109 -0.94 8.60 5.22
CA ASN A 109 0.48 8.91 5.07
C ASN A 109 0.83 10.40 5.28
N THR A 110 0.03 11.09 6.07
CA THR A 110 0.34 12.43 6.59
C THR A 110 1.05 12.33 7.96
N ILE A 111 1.56 13.45 8.44
CA ILE A 111 1.97 13.61 9.83
C ILE A 111 0.71 13.62 10.68
N ILE A 112 0.73 12.89 11.79
CA ILE A 112 -0.37 12.81 12.76
C ILE A 112 0.00 13.67 13.97
N TYR A 113 -0.81 14.69 14.23
CA TYR A 113 -0.69 15.50 15.42
C TYR A 113 -1.57 14.93 16.55
N GLU A 114 -1.38 15.41 17.77
CA GLU A 114 -2.10 14.89 18.94
C GLU A 114 -3.62 14.96 18.79
N GLU A 115 -4.12 16.03 18.18
CA GLU A 115 -5.54 16.23 17.89
C GLU A 115 -6.10 15.26 16.83
N ASP A 116 -5.25 14.64 16.02
CA ASP A 116 -5.65 13.74 14.94
C ASP A 116 -5.68 12.26 15.38
N ILE A 117 -5.14 11.93 16.56
CA ILE A 117 -4.97 10.54 17.02
C ILE A 117 -6.29 9.76 17.02
N GLU A 118 -7.33 10.30 17.65
CA GLU A 118 -8.63 9.63 17.75
C GLU A 118 -9.27 9.43 16.36
N TYR A 119 -9.12 10.42 15.49
CA TYR A 119 -9.61 10.33 14.12
C TYR A 119 -8.82 9.31 13.30
N MET A 120 -7.51 9.30 13.42
CA MET A 120 -6.66 8.28 12.80
C MET A 120 -7.04 6.88 13.27
N HIS A 121 -7.28 6.67 14.57
CA HIS A 121 -7.77 5.38 15.10
C HIS A 121 -9.08 4.97 14.44
N SER A 122 -10.04 5.89 14.28
CA SER A 122 -11.31 5.59 13.62
C SER A 122 -11.15 5.13 12.18
N ILE A 123 -10.26 5.78 11.42
CA ILE A 123 -9.94 5.40 10.03
C ILE A 123 -9.29 4.01 9.96
N VAL A 124 -8.32 3.74 10.83
CA VAL A 124 -7.62 2.45 10.84
C VAL A 124 -8.56 1.30 11.25
N ASN A 125 -9.46 1.55 12.21
CA ASN A 125 -10.50 0.59 12.58
C ASN A 125 -11.46 0.30 11.42
N ALA A 126 -11.94 1.34 10.75
CA ALA A 126 -12.80 1.19 9.58
C ALA A 126 -12.10 0.43 8.44
N ALA A 127 -10.81 0.67 8.22
CA ALA A 127 -10.01 -0.07 7.26
C ALA A 127 -9.93 -1.56 7.59
N LYS A 128 -9.77 -1.90 8.88
CA LYS A 128 -9.81 -3.30 9.35
C LYS A 128 -11.18 -3.93 9.10
N GLU A 129 -12.26 -3.25 9.46
CA GLU A 129 -13.63 -3.74 9.28
C GLU A 129 -13.97 -3.95 7.80
N ALA A 130 -13.56 -3.03 6.94
CA ALA A 130 -13.71 -3.14 5.49
C ALA A 130 -12.80 -4.20 4.86
N LYS A 131 -11.83 -4.74 5.60
CA LYS A 131 -10.85 -5.72 5.13
C LYS A 131 -10.02 -5.20 3.95
N VAL A 132 -9.56 -3.95 4.02
CA VAL A 132 -8.56 -3.47 3.07
C VAL A 132 -7.30 -4.33 3.16
N THR A 133 -6.58 -4.47 2.06
CA THR A 133 -5.39 -5.33 2.01
C THR A 133 -4.29 -4.84 2.93
N ALA A 134 -4.00 -3.53 2.93
CA ALA A 134 -3.05 -2.90 3.82
C ALA A 134 -3.27 -1.39 3.93
N ILE A 135 -2.62 -0.77 4.92
CA ILE A 135 -2.53 0.68 5.06
C ILE A 135 -1.13 1.13 4.63
N ILE A 136 -1.07 2.19 3.82
CA ILE A 136 0.18 2.86 3.47
C ILE A 136 0.38 4.02 4.44
N ALA A 137 1.34 3.91 5.35
CA ALA A 137 1.57 4.85 6.43
C ALA A 137 3.01 5.39 6.47
N SER A 138 3.17 6.60 7.01
CA SER A 138 4.47 7.24 7.25
C SER A 138 4.70 7.58 8.72
N ASP A 139 3.64 7.88 9.45
CA ASP A 139 3.72 8.25 10.86
C ASP A 139 3.74 7.02 11.76
N MET A 140 4.61 7.04 12.77
CA MET A 140 4.76 5.91 13.69
C MET A 140 3.50 5.67 14.53
N ALA A 141 2.71 6.70 14.84
CA ALA A 141 1.45 6.51 15.56
C ALA A 141 0.49 5.63 14.76
N THR A 142 0.34 5.91 13.45
CA THR A 142 -0.47 5.09 12.54
C THR A 142 0.09 3.68 12.40
N ILE A 143 1.42 3.55 12.17
CA ILE A 143 2.08 2.26 11.99
C ILE A 143 1.88 1.36 13.20
N LEU A 144 2.17 1.88 14.39
CA LEU A 144 2.06 1.12 15.64
C LEU A 144 0.61 0.74 15.95
N TYR A 145 -0.33 1.66 15.75
CA TYR A 145 -1.74 1.38 15.99
C TYR A 145 -2.27 0.31 15.03
N ALA A 146 -2.03 0.45 13.74
CA ALA A 146 -2.47 -0.53 12.73
C ALA A 146 -1.95 -1.94 13.07
N ARG A 147 -0.66 -2.06 13.42
CA ARG A 147 -0.08 -3.34 13.85
C ARG A 147 -0.69 -3.88 15.14
N SER A 148 -1.00 -3.02 16.10
CA SER A 148 -1.58 -3.45 17.38
C SER A 148 -2.95 -4.12 17.22
N ILE A 149 -3.62 -3.86 16.11
CA ILE A 149 -4.90 -4.45 15.76
C ILE A 149 -4.83 -5.38 14.54
N ASP A 150 -3.65 -5.89 14.18
CA ASP A 150 -3.42 -6.83 13.07
C ASP A 150 -3.88 -6.31 11.69
N VAL A 151 -3.61 -5.05 11.39
CA VAL A 151 -3.75 -4.47 10.06
C VAL A 151 -2.36 -4.44 9.40
N GLU A 152 -2.25 -4.96 8.18
CA GLU A 152 -1.00 -4.94 7.41
C GLU A 152 -0.60 -3.50 7.07
N VAL A 153 0.70 -3.21 7.20
CA VAL A 153 1.24 -1.87 6.97
C VAL A 153 2.30 -1.91 5.87
N HIS A 154 2.16 -1.04 4.89
CA HIS A 154 3.20 -0.70 3.92
C HIS A 154 3.80 0.64 4.27
N ILE A 155 5.13 0.70 4.30
CA ILE A 155 5.84 1.95 4.60
C ILE A 155 5.75 2.89 3.41
N SER A 156 5.21 4.07 3.64
CA SER A 156 5.06 5.11 2.61
C SER A 156 6.42 5.64 2.15
N THR A 157 6.48 6.06 0.89
CA THR A 157 7.63 6.79 0.32
C THR A 157 7.94 8.10 1.05
N GLN A 158 7.00 8.66 1.80
CA GLN A 158 7.18 9.85 2.65
C GLN A 158 8.24 9.64 3.76
N VAL A 159 8.53 8.41 4.11
CA VAL A 159 9.55 8.07 5.12
C VAL A 159 10.97 8.17 4.55
N ASN A 160 11.12 8.29 3.22
CA ASN A 160 12.41 8.43 2.54
C ASN A 160 13.43 7.31 2.86
N VAL A 161 12.98 6.05 2.84
CA VAL A 161 13.87 4.90 3.02
C VAL A 161 14.80 4.80 1.82
N SER A 162 16.07 5.18 1.99
CA SER A 162 17.04 5.28 0.91
C SER A 162 18.28 4.38 1.07
N ASN A 163 18.36 3.62 2.16
CA ASN A 163 19.49 2.74 2.44
C ASN A 163 19.06 1.49 3.21
N SER A 164 19.98 0.51 3.27
CA SER A 164 19.68 -0.79 3.88
C SER A 164 19.46 -0.72 5.40
N GLU A 165 20.05 0.23 6.09
CA GLU A 165 19.88 0.37 7.54
C GLU A 165 18.48 0.90 7.89
N ALA A 166 18.03 1.95 7.17
CA ALA A 166 16.66 2.44 7.29
C ALA A 166 15.66 1.34 6.91
N MET A 167 15.91 0.60 5.84
CA MET A 167 15.07 -0.52 5.43
C MET A 167 14.96 -1.59 6.53
N ARG A 168 16.08 -1.99 7.18
CA ARG A 168 16.07 -2.96 8.27
C ARG A 168 15.30 -2.46 9.48
N TYR A 169 15.37 -1.16 9.75
CA TYR A 169 14.60 -0.56 10.83
C TYR A 169 13.10 -0.63 10.56
N TYR A 170 12.66 -0.14 9.40
CA TYR A 170 11.23 -0.12 9.08
C TYR A 170 10.63 -1.51 8.81
N ALA A 171 11.43 -2.46 8.32
CA ALA A 171 10.98 -3.85 8.13
C ALA A 171 10.58 -4.58 9.44
N GLN A 172 10.83 -3.99 10.60
CA GLN A 172 10.32 -4.50 11.87
C GLN A 172 8.85 -4.13 12.10
N TRP A 173 8.37 -3.14 11.35
CA TRP A 173 7.06 -2.51 11.53
C TRP A 173 6.09 -2.75 10.34
N ALA A 174 6.54 -3.33 9.24
CA ALA A 174 5.79 -3.54 8.01
C ALA A 174 5.78 -5.01 7.57
#